data_d1b9a1e3bb209a876ce423f2663a5ced
#
_entry.id   d1b9a1e3bb209a876ce423f2663a5ced
#
_cell.length_a   1.000
_cell.length_b   1.000
_cell.length_c   1.000
_cell.angle_alpha   90.00
_cell.angle_beta   90.00
_cell.angle_gamma   90.00
#
_symmetry.space_group_name_H-M   'P 1'
#
loop_
_entity.id
_entity.type
_entity.pdbx_description
1 polymer ?
#
loop_
_entity_poly.entity_id
_entity_poly.type
_entity_poly.pdbx_seq_one_letter_code
_entity_poly.pdbx_strand_id
1 'polypeptide(L)'
;MKKNFAGSTLVVLSVGLSGSVYAQSSVTLYGTVDAGVIYSTNQQVTNANGSVSGGHAVQLGGGNLVPSRWSLMGTEDLGGGIKASFDLENQFLTGTGAMLQSGSLFNRQAWVGLGDARFGTLTAGRQYDSYSDFLGVYASSNSWATQYGSHFGDIDNLNEAFNFNNALKFTSVDFGGLTFGGTFSLGGQAGNFAAKRGYSLAAAYNHGPVSLSAGYLSLNQPLDAALGGASGYIGDLSCANAAANYCTLQSASSLKAWGAGGSVVIDKATLALVYTHTRLQNSQYFASAANPGGTGVSFDIAELNAVYNFTPAWTLAAAYIFNNAKVSGGSSTRFHQINLGTNYALSKRTALYMVAIAQKSSGAGLGVDPATGSNVNYAQIPNLVNSNSDRQLAVMAGVRVNF
;
A
#
# COMPACT_ATOMS: atom_id res chain seq x y z
N MET A 1 77.91 -21.29 55.09
CA MET A 1 77.31 -21.85 53.83
C MET A 1 75.82 -21.55 53.88
N LYS A 2 75.35 -20.55 53.11
CA LYS A 2 73.95 -20.15 53.08
C LYS A 2 73.32 -20.78 51.79
N LYS A 3 72.27 -21.54 51.96
CA LYS A 3 71.46 -22.02 50.85
C LYS A 3 70.19 -21.17 50.72
N ASN A 4 70.06 -20.48 49.57
CA ASN A 4 68.85 -19.74 49.19
C ASN A 4 67.82 -20.69 48.66
N PHE A 5 66.62 -20.66 49.21
CA PHE A 5 65.41 -21.29 48.61
C PHE A 5 64.69 -20.21 47.80
N ALA A 6 64.60 -20.41 46.52
CA ALA A 6 63.78 -19.61 45.61
C ALA A 6 62.35 -20.18 45.58
N GLY A 7 61.41 -19.40 46.03
CA GLY A 7 59.97 -19.71 45.94
C GLY A 7 59.46 -19.41 44.53
N SER A 8 58.95 -20.42 43.83
CA SER A 8 58.25 -20.26 42.55
C SER A 8 56.78 -19.94 42.78
N THR A 9 56.41 -18.73 42.45
CA THR A 9 55.00 -18.30 42.49
C THR A 9 54.33 -18.80 41.20
N LEU A 10 53.37 -19.73 41.35
CA LEU A 10 52.53 -20.24 40.28
C LEU A 10 51.42 -19.21 40.00
N VAL A 11 51.49 -18.48 38.88
CA VAL A 11 50.39 -17.61 38.43
C VAL A 11 49.41 -18.51 37.65
N VAL A 12 48.26 -18.77 38.25
CA VAL A 12 47.14 -19.46 37.54
C VAL A 12 46.43 -18.44 36.68
N LEU A 13 46.65 -18.48 35.37
CA LEU A 13 45.89 -17.75 34.39
C LEU A 13 44.50 -18.43 34.25
N SER A 14 43.47 -17.84 34.85
CA SER A 14 42.11 -18.20 34.61
C SER A 14 41.70 -17.71 33.17
N VAL A 15 41.79 -18.58 32.22
CA VAL A 15 41.16 -18.40 30.89
C VAL A 15 39.66 -18.44 31.10
N GLY A 16 39.04 -17.25 31.15
CA GLY A 16 37.57 -17.14 31.08
C GLY A 16 37.11 -17.71 29.75
N LEU A 17 36.45 -18.85 29.81
CA LEU A 17 35.62 -19.36 28.70
C LEU A 17 34.49 -18.35 28.47
N SER A 18 34.72 -17.36 27.61
CA SER A 18 33.66 -16.60 26.95
C SER A 18 32.84 -17.60 26.14
N GLY A 19 31.75 -18.09 26.72
CA GLY A 19 30.75 -18.87 25.99
C GLY A 19 30.31 -18.05 24.77
N SER A 20 30.60 -18.55 23.60
CA SER A 20 30.08 -18.00 22.36
C SER A 20 28.56 -18.10 22.45
N VAL A 21 27.88 -17.00 22.71
CA VAL A 21 26.45 -16.90 22.54
C VAL A 21 26.25 -17.01 21.02
N TYR A 22 25.84 -18.20 20.56
CA TYR A 22 25.43 -18.38 19.17
C TYR A 22 24.14 -17.59 19.02
N ALA A 23 24.26 -16.39 18.44
CA ALA A 23 23.12 -15.64 17.96
C ALA A 23 22.35 -16.51 16.97
N GLN A 24 21.12 -16.80 17.27
CA GLN A 24 20.28 -17.65 16.40
C GLN A 24 19.83 -16.80 15.21
N SER A 25 20.62 -16.84 14.14
CA SER A 25 20.27 -16.17 12.87
C SER A 25 19.32 -17.05 12.08
N SER A 26 18.26 -16.47 11.56
CA SER A 26 17.33 -17.14 10.65
C SER A 26 17.14 -16.35 9.37
N VAL A 27 17.10 -17.05 8.25
CA VAL A 27 16.69 -16.49 6.96
C VAL A 27 15.51 -17.31 6.47
N THR A 28 14.41 -16.62 6.18
CA THR A 28 13.17 -17.25 5.73
C THR A 28 12.83 -16.74 4.34
N LEU A 29 12.57 -17.68 3.43
CA LEU A 29 11.90 -17.42 2.17
C LEU A 29 10.41 -17.56 2.38
N TYR A 30 9.65 -16.54 2.04
CA TYR A 30 8.19 -16.58 2.08
C TYR A 30 7.59 -15.84 0.89
N GLY A 31 6.30 -16.07 0.63
CA GLY A 31 5.66 -15.39 -0.47
C GLY A 31 4.24 -15.84 -0.73
N THR A 32 3.70 -15.30 -1.79
CA THR A 32 2.34 -15.59 -2.27
C THR A 32 2.35 -15.66 -3.79
N VAL A 33 1.65 -16.65 -4.34
CA VAL A 33 1.29 -16.71 -5.75
C VAL A 33 -0.24 -16.65 -5.83
N ASP A 34 -0.74 -15.68 -6.57
CA ASP A 34 -2.16 -15.43 -6.77
C ASP A 34 -2.43 -15.27 -8.27
N ALA A 35 -3.41 -15.99 -8.78
CA ALA A 35 -3.87 -15.88 -10.16
C ALA A 35 -5.38 -16.14 -10.26
N GLY A 36 -6.03 -15.42 -11.16
CA GLY A 36 -7.46 -15.57 -11.37
C GLY A 36 -7.93 -14.92 -12.66
N VAL A 37 -9.14 -15.27 -13.08
CA VAL A 37 -9.81 -14.67 -14.23
C VAL A 37 -10.57 -13.44 -13.76
N ILE A 38 -10.49 -12.36 -14.54
CA ILE A 38 -11.21 -11.11 -14.33
C ILE A 38 -12.09 -10.87 -15.54
N TYR A 39 -13.38 -10.66 -15.31
CA TYR A 39 -14.32 -10.12 -16.29
C TYR A 39 -14.64 -8.67 -15.92
N SER A 40 -14.62 -7.76 -16.87
CA SER A 40 -14.98 -6.35 -16.66
C SER A 40 -15.80 -5.79 -17.80
N THR A 41 -16.65 -4.80 -17.47
CA THR A 41 -17.55 -4.15 -18.43
C THR A 41 -17.11 -2.74 -18.75
N ASN A 42 -17.56 -2.23 -19.89
CA ASN A 42 -17.45 -0.83 -20.32
C ASN A 42 -16.02 -0.28 -20.37
N GLN A 43 -14.99 -1.11 -20.49
CA GLN A 43 -13.63 -0.61 -20.66
C GLN A 43 -13.52 0.22 -21.95
N GLN A 44 -12.82 1.34 -21.87
CA GLN A 44 -12.57 2.19 -23.04
C GLN A 44 -11.77 1.45 -24.10
N VAL A 45 -12.31 1.47 -25.32
CA VAL A 45 -11.67 0.96 -26.52
C VAL A 45 -11.55 2.09 -27.52
N THR A 46 -10.33 2.45 -27.91
CA THR A 46 -10.08 3.43 -28.97
C THR A 46 -10.20 2.71 -30.31
N ASN A 47 -11.18 3.09 -31.11
CA ASN A 47 -11.42 2.56 -32.45
C ASN A 47 -10.40 3.12 -33.45
N ALA A 48 -10.28 2.49 -34.62
CA ALA A 48 -9.35 2.92 -35.66
C ALA A 48 -9.60 4.35 -36.19
N ASN A 49 -10.81 4.86 -36.04
CA ASN A 49 -11.19 6.24 -36.40
C ASN A 49 -10.99 7.27 -35.27
N GLY A 50 -10.36 6.86 -34.15
CA GLY A 50 -10.12 7.70 -32.97
C GLY A 50 -11.33 7.86 -32.04
N SER A 51 -12.50 7.30 -32.37
CA SER A 51 -13.65 7.32 -31.46
C SER A 51 -13.43 6.34 -30.29
N VAL A 52 -14.04 6.64 -29.13
CA VAL A 52 -14.00 5.78 -27.94
C VAL A 52 -15.33 5.06 -27.78
N SER A 53 -15.27 3.75 -27.57
CA SER A 53 -16.43 2.90 -27.25
C SER A 53 -16.19 2.10 -25.98
N GLY A 54 -17.24 1.44 -25.46
CA GLY A 54 -17.14 0.53 -24.32
C GLY A 54 -17.06 -0.92 -24.77
N GLY A 55 -16.09 -1.64 -24.22
CA GLY A 55 -15.92 -3.07 -24.44
C GLY A 55 -16.02 -3.88 -23.16
N HIS A 56 -16.25 -5.18 -23.31
CA HIS A 56 -16.07 -6.16 -22.24
C HIS A 56 -14.66 -6.76 -22.36
N ALA A 57 -14.03 -7.02 -21.23
CA ALA A 57 -12.73 -7.68 -21.21
C ALA A 57 -12.78 -8.92 -20.32
N VAL A 58 -12.11 -9.98 -20.78
CA VAL A 58 -11.78 -11.16 -19.98
C VAL A 58 -10.28 -11.31 -20.00
N GLN A 59 -9.67 -11.32 -18.83
CA GLN A 59 -8.20 -11.38 -18.73
C GLN A 59 -7.77 -12.29 -17.60
N LEU A 60 -6.58 -12.87 -17.71
CA LEU A 60 -5.92 -13.51 -16.59
C LEU A 60 -5.22 -12.43 -15.77
N GLY A 61 -5.67 -12.21 -14.53
CA GLY A 61 -5.02 -11.34 -13.58
C GLY A 61 -4.05 -12.11 -12.69
N GLY A 62 -2.93 -11.51 -12.37
CA GLY A 62 -1.98 -12.05 -11.41
C GLY A 62 -1.87 -11.13 -10.20
N GLY A 63 -1.97 -11.71 -8.98
CA GLY A 63 -1.95 -10.92 -7.76
C GLY A 63 -3.24 -10.14 -7.52
N ASN A 64 -4.38 -10.73 -7.83
CA ASN A 64 -5.68 -10.04 -7.72
C ASN A 64 -6.05 -9.80 -6.25
N LEU A 65 -6.11 -10.87 -5.44
CA LEU A 65 -6.43 -10.76 -4.01
C LEU A 65 -5.25 -10.21 -3.22
N VAL A 66 -4.07 -10.73 -3.49
CA VAL A 66 -2.81 -10.27 -2.90
C VAL A 66 -1.75 -10.25 -3.98
N PRO A 67 -0.98 -9.17 -4.14
CA PRO A 67 0.10 -9.12 -5.11
C PRO A 67 1.01 -10.35 -5.03
N SER A 68 1.23 -11.04 -6.17
CA SER A 68 2.14 -12.17 -6.24
C SER A 68 3.55 -11.70 -5.95
N ARG A 69 4.18 -12.26 -4.91
CA ARG A 69 5.46 -11.79 -4.38
C ARG A 69 6.26 -12.90 -3.73
N TRP A 70 7.54 -12.67 -3.64
CA TRP A 70 8.43 -13.45 -2.80
C TRP A 70 9.36 -12.53 -2.02
N SER A 71 9.78 -12.97 -0.84
CA SER A 71 10.60 -12.18 0.06
C SER A 71 11.64 -13.04 0.78
N LEU A 72 12.81 -12.45 1.00
CA LEU A 72 13.83 -12.95 1.92
C LEU A 72 13.84 -12.07 3.15
N MET A 73 13.46 -12.61 4.28
CA MET A 73 13.52 -11.95 5.58
C MET A 73 14.56 -12.62 6.45
N GLY A 74 15.44 -11.81 7.07
CA GLY A 74 16.43 -12.31 8.02
C GLY A 74 16.31 -11.62 9.36
N THR A 75 16.62 -12.37 10.42
CA THR A 75 16.70 -11.84 11.79
C THR A 75 17.88 -12.46 12.50
N GLU A 76 18.63 -11.62 13.23
CA GLU A 76 19.74 -11.99 14.09
C GLU A 76 19.51 -11.42 15.49
N ASP A 77 19.58 -12.27 16.51
CA ASP A 77 19.52 -11.85 17.91
C ASP A 77 20.93 -11.41 18.36
N LEU A 78 21.09 -10.12 18.65
CA LEU A 78 22.36 -9.53 19.07
C LEU A 78 22.55 -9.59 20.59
N GLY A 79 21.60 -10.16 21.32
CA GLY A 79 21.58 -10.21 22.78
C GLY A 79 21.05 -8.92 23.42
N GLY A 80 20.76 -8.99 24.72
CA GLY A 80 20.26 -7.81 25.48
C GLY A 80 18.90 -7.27 25.03
N GLY A 81 18.12 -8.03 24.25
CA GLY A 81 16.85 -7.59 23.67
C GLY A 81 17.01 -6.80 22.38
N ILE A 82 18.21 -6.78 21.79
CA ILE A 82 18.50 -6.11 20.52
C ILE A 82 18.50 -7.14 19.38
N LYS A 83 17.87 -6.80 18.25
CA LYS A 83 17.82 -7.62 17.05
C LYS A 83 18.19 -6.81 15.83
N ALA A 84 18.97 -7.40 14.92
CA ALA A 84 19.11 -6.92 13.56
C ALA A 84 18.13 -7.67 12.65
N SER A 85 17.57 -7.00 11.65
CA SER A 85 16.66 -7.62 10.69
C SER A 85 16.78 -6.98 9.32
N PHE A 86 16.36 -7.71 8.28
CA PHE A 86 16.21 -7.16 6.94
C PHE A 86 15.01 -7.81 6.25
N ASP A 87 14.44 -7.13 5.26
CA ASP A 87 13.44 -7.67 4.34
C ASP A 87 13.71 -7.18 2.91
N LEU A 88 13.69 -8.13 1.96
CA LEU A 88 13.92 -7.92 0.54
C LEU A 88 12.75 -8.54 -0.21
N GLU A 89 11.76 -7.73 -0.62
CA GLU A 89 10.50 -8.20 -1.23
C GLU A 89 10.37 -7.74 -2.67
N ASN A 90 10.09 -8.72 -3.57
CA ASN A 90 9.79 -8.49 -4.98
C ASN A 90 8.33 -8.83 -5.29
N GLN A 91 7.67 -8.01 -6.10
CA GLN A 91 6.38 -8.31 -6.72
C GLN A 91 6.57 -8.63 -8.20
N PHE A 92 5.88 -9.67 -8.66
CA PHE A 92 5.90 -10.13 -10.04
C PHE A 92 4.50 -10.36 -10.59
N LEU A 93 4.39 -10.39 -11.90
CA LEU A 93 3.15 -10.66 -12.64
C LEU A 93 3.06 -12.15 -12.93
N THR A 94 2.15 -12.86 -12.30
CA THR A 94 1.99 -14.32 -12.47
C THR A 94 1.70 -14.73 -13.92
N GLY A 95 0.97 -13.89 -14.66
CA GLY A 95 0.61 -14.17 -16.05
C GLY A 95 1.75 -14.11 -17.06
N THR A 96 2.84 -13.38 -16.74
CA THR A 96 3.98 -13.16 -17.65
C THR A 96 5.34 -13.53 -17.06
N GLY A 97 5.41 -13.70 -15.73
CA GLY A 97 6.68 -13.86 -15.01
C GLY A 97 7.51 -12.57 -14.89
N ALA A 98 7.04 -11.45 -15.41
CA ALA A 98 7.76 -10.17 -15.36
C ALA A 98 7.73 -9.56 -13.96
N MET A 99 8.78 -8.81 -13.60
CA MET A 99 8.74 -7.92 -12.42
C MET A 99 7.70 -6.82 -12.63
N LEU A 100 6.95 -6.46 -11.61
CA LEU A 100 5.95 -5.38 -11.71
C LEU A 100 6.60 -4.06 -12.13
N GLN A 101 7.75 -3.72 -11.55
CA GLN A 101 8.52 -2.53 -11.89
C GLN A 101 9.82 -2.92 -12.59
N SER A 102 9.93 -2.56 -13.87
CA SER A 102 11.15 -2.81 -14.66
C SER A 102 12.37 -2.13 -14.01
N GLY A 103 13.47 -2.86 -13.92
CA GLY A 103 14.73 -2.38 -13.35
C GLY A 103 14.77 -2.33 -11.81
N SER A 104 13.74 -2.80 -11.11
CA SER A 104 13.73 -2.87 -9.65
C SER A 104 13.50 -4.31 -9.17
N LEU A 105 14.59 -4.97 -8.72
CA LEU A 105 14.50 -6.34 -8.21
C LEU A 105 13.66 -6.44 -6.92
N PHE A 106 13.78 -5.48 -6.01
CA PHE A 106 13.01 -5.42 -4.77
C PHE A 106 12.11 -4.19 -4.79
N ASN A 107 11.07 -4.25 -5.62
CA ASN A 107 10.19 -3.11 -5.87
C ASN A 107 9.22 -2.81 -4.72
N ARG A 108 9.00 -3.76 -3.80
CA ARG A 108 8.12 -3.56 -2.63
C ARG A 108 8.90 -3.09 -1.43
N GLN A 109 9.82 -3.89 -0.93
CA GLN A 109 10.63 -3.56 0.25
C GLN A 109 12.10 -3.97 0.05
N ALA A 110 13.00 -3.15 0.54
CA ALA A 110 14.44 -3.42 0.60
C ALA A 110 15.01 -2.59 1.76
N TRP A 111 15.03 -3.15 2.96
CA TRP A 111 15.46 -2.42 4.15
C TRP A 111 16.26 -3.31 5.12
N VAL A 112 17.05 -2.65 5.96
CA VAL A 112 17.72 -3.22 7.12
C VAL A 112 17.30 -2.44 8.37
N GLY A 113 17.24 -3.11 9.52
CA GLY A 113 16.79 -2.47 10.76
C GLY A 113 17.43 -3.01 12.02
N LEU A 114 17.32 -2.21 13.08
CA LEU A 114 17.66 -2.56 14.44
C LEU A 114 16.44 -2.38 15.34
N GLY A 115 16.10 -3.41 16.09
CA GLY A 115 15.03 -3.42 17.06
C GLY A 115 15.56 -3.53 18.49
N ASP A 116 14.88 -2.84 19.41
CA ASP A 116 15.06 -2.98 20.85
C ASP A 116 13.70 -3.35 21.46
N ALA A 117 13.67 -4.43 22.25
CA ALA A 117 12.43 -4.98 22.83
C ALA A 117 11.69 -4.00 23.76
N ARG A 118 12.33 -2.92 24.20
CA ARG A 118 11.76 -1.90 25.10
C ARG A 118 11.17 -0.72 24.36
N PHE A 119 11.67 -0.40 23.17
CA PHE A 119 11.35 0.85 22.46
C PHE A 119 10.68 0.62 21.13
N GLY A 120 11.15 -0.35 20.33
CA GLY A 120 10.66 -0.57 18.97
C GLY A 120 11.78 -0.83 17.97
N THR A 121 11.46 -0.66 16.68
CA THR A 121 12.37 -0.96 15.58
C THR A 121 12.59 0.27 14.72
N LEU A 122 13.85 0.55 14.40
CA LEU A 122 14.26 1.55 13.40
C LEU A 122 14.74 0.82 12.15
N THR A 123 14.16 1.11 11.00
CA THR A 123 14.52 0.54 9.70
C THR A 123 14.99 1.61 8.73
N ALA A 124 15.87 1.25 7.80
CA ALA A 124 16.42 2.12 6.77
C ALA A 124 16.37 1.43 5.41
N GLY A 125 15.82 2.09 4.39
CA GLY A 125 15.71 1.56 3.02
C GLY A 125 14.39 1.90 2.34
N ARG A 126 14.04 1.12 1.31
CA ARG A 126 12.74 1.19 0.64
C ARG A 126 11.71 0.42 1.44
N GLN A 127 10.59 1.06 1.78
CA GLN A 127 9.57 0.46 2.65
C GLN A 127 8.23 1.21 2.54
N TYR A 128 7.17 0.61 3.08
CA TYR A 128 5.87 1.27 3.22
C TYR A 128 5.92 2.36 4.27
N ASP A 129 5.04 3.30 4.16
CA ASP A 129 4.92 4.40 5.10
C ASP A 129 4.04 4.02 6.32
N SER A 130 4.26 4.71 7.44
CA SER A 130 3.53 4.43 8.67
C SER A 130 2.03 4.75 8.58
N TYR A 131 1.61 5.67 7.71
CA TYR A 131 0.19 5.98 7.54
C TYR A 131 -0.56 4.79 6.93
N SER A 132 -0.04 4.18 5.85
CA SER A 132 -0.64 3.01 5.23
C SER A 132 -0.58 1.78 6.14
N ASP A 133 0.54 1.54 6.85
CA ASP A 133 0.66 0.41 7.77
C ASP A 133 -0.42 0.39 8.86
N PHE A 134 -0.77 1.57 9.40
CA PHE A 134 -1.69 1.68 10.52
C PHE A 134 -3.16 1.84 10.11
N LEU A 135 -3.45 2.48 8.96
CA LEU A 135 -4.83 2.71 8.52
C LEU A 135 -5.31 1.71 7.47
N GLY A 136 -4.40 1.19 6.64
CA GLY A 136 -4.74 0.25 5.58
C GLY A 136 -5.42 -1.03 6.06
N VAL A 137 -5.22 -1.40 7.31
CA VAL A 137 -5.85 -2.58 7.95
C VAL A 137 -7.39 -2.50 7.99
N TYR A 138 -7.97 -1.30 7.88
CA TYR A 138 -9.44 -1.11 7.88
C TYR A 138 -10.03 -1.09 6.46
N ALA A 139 -9.20 -0.97 5.42
CA ALA A 139 -9.65 -0.99 4.03
C ALA A 139 -9.88 -2.43 3.55
N SER A 140 -11.00 -2.67 2.87
CA SER A 140 -11.36 -3.98 2.35
C SER A 140 -10.35 -4.51 1.34
N SER A 141 -9.70 -3.64 0.57
CA SER A 141 -8.69 -3.99 -0.42
C SER A 141 -7.48 -4.74 0.16
N ASN A 142 -7.09 -4.44 1.39
CA ASN A 142 -5.96 -5.10 2.06
C ASN A 142 -6.33 -6.44 2.70
N SER A 143 -7.60 -6.82 2.67
CA SER A 143 -8.04 -8.07 3.29
C SER A 143 -8.69 -9.05 2.31
N TRP A 144 -9.74 -8.64 1.58
CA TRP A 144 -10.55 -9.54 0.77
C TRP A 144 -11.06 -8.95 -0.55
N ALA A 145 -11.13 -7.61 -0.70
CA ALA A 145 -11.76 -6.98 -1.86
C ALA A 145 -10.82 -6.86 -3.07
N THR A 146 -9.60 -7.39 -3.00
CA THR A 146 -8.56 -7.31 -4.03
C THR A 146 -8.01 -5.90 -4.23
N GLN A 147 -6.90 -5.75 -4.93
CA GLN A 147 -6.38 -4.44 -5.34
C GLN A 147 -7.35 -3.62 -6.20
N TYR A 148 -8.30 -4.29 -6.87
CA TYR A 148 -9.34 -3.64 -7.68
C TYR A 148 -10.46 -3.04 -6.83
N GLY A 149 -10.64 -3.53 -5.60
CA GLY A 149 -11.59 -3.01 -4.64
C GLY A 149 -11.08 -1.86 -3.78
N SER A 150 -9.91 -1.31 -4.08
CA SER A 150 -9.31 -0.19 -3.34
C SER A 150 -10.08 1.13 -3.53
N HIS A 151 -9.70 2.14 -2.79
CA HIS A 151 -10.18 3.50 -2.96
C HIS A 151 -9.83 4.05 -4.35
N PHE A 152 -10.56 5.06 -4.83
CA PHE A 152 -10.33 5.65 -6.14
C PHE A 152 -8.85 5.99 -6.36
N GLY A 153 -8.22 5.33 -7.34
CA GLY A 153 -6.82 5.49 -7.69
C GLY A 153 -5.82 5.25 -6.57
N ASP A 154 -6.26 4.65 -5.46
CA ASP A 154 -5.49 4.54 -4.22
C ASP A 154 -4.78 5.84 -3.83
N ILE A 155 -5.50 6.97 -4.03
CA ILE A 155 -4.94 8.33 -3.89
C ILE A 155 -4.52 8.64 -2.45
N ASP A 156 -5.01 7.89 -1.48
CA ASP A 156 -4.68 7.97 -0.06
C ASP A 156 -3.65 6.91 0.38
N ASN A 157 -3.16 6.08 -0.54
CA ASN A 157 -2.16 5.03 -0.31
C ASN A 157 -2.56 3.94 0.70
N LEU A 158 -3.84 3.76 0.99
CA LEU A 158 -4.23 2.71 1.95
C LEU A 158 -4.00 1.29 1.42
N ASN A 159 -3.96 1.09 0.09
CA ASN A 159 -3.65 -0.19 -0.56
C ASN A 159 -2.17 -0.31 -0.99
N GLU A 160 -1.30 0.56 -0.45
CA GLU A 160 0.16 0.48 -0.64
C GLU A 160 0.60 0.64 -2.11
N ALA A 161 -0.08 1.53 -2.86
CA ALA A 161 0.25 1.78 -4.26
C ALA A 161 1.65 2.35 -4.47
N PHE A 162 2.22 3.01 -3.48
CA PHE A 162 3.60 3.48 -3.53
C PHE A 162 4.35 3.22 -2.22
N ASN A 163 5.68 3.14 -2.34
CA ASN A 163 6.61 2.94 -1.24
C ASN A 163 7.53 4.14 -1.10
N PHE A 164 8.04 4.37 0.09
CA PHE A 164 9.06 5.38 0.34
C PHE A 164 10.45 4.83 0.03
N ASN A 165 11.18 5.51 -0.86
CA ASN A 165 12.59 5.28 -1.10
C ASN A 165 13.44 6.11 -0.12
N ASN A 166 14.67 5.65 0.14
CA ASN A 166 15.63 6.37 0.99
C ASN A 166 15.01 6.78 2.33
N ALA A 167 14.24 5.87 2.94
CA ALA A 167 13.44 6.17 4.10
C ALA A 167 14.05 5.61 5.38
N LEU A 168 13.85 6.37 6.47
CA LEU A 168 13.98 5.91 7.83
C LEU A 168 12.57 5.75 8.41
N LYS A 169 12.31 4.63 9.08
CA LYS A 169 11.02 4.35 9.72
C LYS A 169 11.23 3.83 11.12
N PHE A 170 10.51 4.38 12.05
CA PHE A 170 10.42 3.90 13.43
C PHE A 170 9.03 3.33 13.68
N THR A 171 8.97 2.16 14.31
CA THR A 171 7.72 1.55 14.81
C THR A 171 7.94 1.16 16.26
N SER A 172 7.10 1.66 17.16
CA SER A 172 7.18 1.40 18.60
C SER A 172 6.84 -0.06 18.94
N VAL A 173 7.23 -0.50 20.13
CA VAL A 173 6.58 -1.66 20.77
C VAL A 173 5.15 -1.32 21.17
N ASP A 174 4.39 -2.32 21.55
CA ASP A 174 3.05 -2.14 22.15
C ASP A 174 3.19 -1.64 23.62
N PHE A 175 2.65 -0.46 23.88
CA PHE A 175 2.58 0.16 25.21
C PHE A 175 1.17 0.01 25.80
N GLY A 176 0.76 -1.23 26.09
CA GLY A 176 -0.58 -1.49 26.69
C GLY A 176 -1.72 -1.25 25.70
N GLY A 177 -1.55 -1.67 24.44
CA GLY A 177 -2.46 -1.49 23.34
C GLY A 177 -2.14 -0.30 22.43
N LEU A 178 -1.32 0.65 22.88
CA LEU A 178 -0.89 1.80 22.08
C LEU A 178 0.39 1.45 21.29
N THR A 179 0.32 1.58 19.98
CA THR A 179 1.47 1.57 19.06
C THR A 179 1.50 2.83 18.24
N PHE A 180 2.69 3.28 17.85
CA PHE A 180 2.84 4.44 16.97
C PHE A 180 4.07 4.28 16.09
N GLY A 181 4.08 5.00 14.98
CA GLY A 181 5.18 4.95 14.04
C GLY A 181 5.31 6.24 13.23
N GLY A 182 6.47 6.39 12.63
CA GLY A 182 6.77 7.49 11.73
C GLY A 182 7.78 7.08 10.67
N THR A 183 7.57 7.56 9.45
CA THR A 183 8.46 7.34 8.31
C THR A 183 8.92 8.68 7.79
N PHE A 184 10.19 8.80 7.44
CA PHE A 184 10.76 9.99 6.80
C PHE A 184 11.61 9.57 5.61
N SER A 185 11.27 10.05 4.42
CA SER A 185 11.99 9.79 3.17
C SER A 185 12.82 11.00 2.77
N LEU A 186 14.09 10.75 2.49
CA LEU A 186 15.07 11.74 2.04
C LEU A 186 14.96 11.90 0.52
N GLY A 187 14.76 13.12 0.05
CA GLY A 187 14.67 13.40 -1.40
C GLY A 187 16.01 13.34 -2.14
N GLY A 188 17.12 13.35 -1.42
CA GLY A 188 18.47 13.18 -1.98
C GLY A 188 18.95 14.28 -2.94
N GLN A 189 18.31 15.46 -2.94
CA GLN A 189 18.65 16.54 -3.86
C GLN A 189 19.64 17.52 -3.23
N ALA A 190 20.82 17.64 -3.80
CA ALA A 190 21.85 18.56 -3.34
C ALA A 190 21.34 20.01 -3.38
N GLY A 191 21.56 20.76 -2.29
CA GLY A 191 21.13 22.16 -2.17
C GLY A 191 19.63 22.38 -1.92
N ASN A 192 18.81 21.31 -1.93
CA ASN A 192 17.37 21.42 -1.66
C ASN A 192 16.85 20.24 -0.83
N PHE A 193 16.98 20.36 0.50
CA PHE A 193 16.54 19.33 1.44
C PHE A 193 15.02 19.07 1.38
N ALA A 194 14.22 20.03 0.95
CA ALA A 194 12.75 19.90 0.90
C ALA A 194 12.26 19.18 -0.36
N ALA A 195 13.05 19.14 -1.43
CA ALA A 195 12.63 18.50 -2.67
C ALA A 195 12.49 16.99 -2.52
N LYS A 196 11.43 16.44 -3.11
CA LYS A 196 11.19 15.00 -3.24
C LYS A 196 11.15 14.24 -1.90
N ARG A 197 10.99 14.92 -0.79
CA ARG A 197 10.88 14.29 0.52
C ARG A 197 9.44 13.93 0.84
N GLY A 198 9.30 12.91 1.68
CA GLY A 198 8.02 12.54 2.25
C GLY A 198 8.14 12.22 3.75
N TYR A 199 7.03 12.30 4.46
CA TYR A 199 6.94 11.80 5.81
C TYR A 199 5.52 11.35 6.12
N SER A 200 5.41 10.40 7.04
CA SER A 200 4.14 9.97 7.61
C SER A 200 4.27 9.72 9.10
N LEU A 201 3.17 9.89 9.80
CA LEU A 201 3.03 9.60 11.23
C LEU A 201 1.70 8.90 11.43
N ALA A 202 1.67 7.89 12.31
CA ALA A 202 0.43 7.21 12.67
C ALA A 202 0.51 6.61 14.07
N ALA A 203 -0.65 6.40 14.66
CA ALA A 203 -0.80 5.68 15.92
C ALA A 203 -2.04 4.79 15.87
N ALA A 204 -1.98 3.66 16.57
CA ALA A 204 -3.10 2.75 16.78
C ALA A 204 -3.28 2.43 18.26
N TYR A 205 -4.53 2.21 18.63
CA TYR A 205 -4.90 1.72 19.96
C TYR A 205 -5.79 0.49 19.83
N ASN A 206 -5.33 -0.63 20.38
CA ASN A 206 -6.03 -1.90 20.35
C ASN A 206 -6.42 -2.29 21.79
N HIS A 207 -7.71 -2.49 22.04
CA HIS A 207 -8.20 -2.91 23.34
C HIS A 207 -9.40 -3.85 23.21
N GLY A 208 -9.20 -5.10 23.62
CA GLY A 208 -10.23 -6.15 23.51
C GLY A 208 -10.66 -6.33 22.05
N PRO A 209 -11.96 -6.22 21.72
CA PRO A 209 -12.45 -6.40 20.36
C PRO A 209 -12.31 -5.14 19.49
N VAL A 210 -11.84 -4.01 20.03
CA VAL A 210 -11.81 -2.70 19.37
C VAL A 210 -10.40 -2.35 18.93
N SER A 211 -10.26 -1.89 17.69
CA SER A 211 -9.03 -1.31 17.13
C SER A 211 -9.35 0.08 16.57
N LEU A 212 -8.50 1.05 16.86
CA LEU A 212 -8.61 2.43 16.35
C LEU A 212 -7.25 2.89 15.84
N SER A 213 -7.23 3.65 14.75
CA SER A 213 -5.99 4.28 14.26
C SER A 213 -6.28 5.65 13.67
N ALA A 214 -5.25 6.49 13.69
CA ALA A 214 -5.24 7.76 12.98
C ALA A 214 -3.82 8.04 12.45
N GLY A 215 -3.73 8.79 11.34
CA GLY A 215 -2.44 9.08 10.75
C GLY A 215 -2.47 10.27 9.80
N TYR A 216 -1.26 10.66 9.38
CA TYR A 216 -0.99 11.75 8.46
C TYR A 216 0.17 11.38 7.53
N LEU A 217 0.02 11.74 6.27
CA LEU A 217 0.98 11.55 5.18
C LEU A 217 1.22 12.87 4.45
N SER A 218 2.47 13.16 4.10
CA SER A 218 2.84 14.33 3.29
C SER A 218 3.97 14.00 2.34
N LEU A 219 3.77 14.29 1.05
CA LEU A 219 4.76 14.14 0.00
C LEU A 219 4.97 15.49 -0.70
N ASN A 220 6.20 15.90 -0.86
CA ASN A 220 6.58 16.99 -1.75
C ASN A 220 6.91 16.40 -3.12
N GLN A 221 6.33 16.95 -4.18
CA GLN A 221 6.49 16.43 -5.54
C GLN A 221 6.19 14.92 -5.59
N PRO A 222 4.94 14.50 -5.37
CA PRO A 222 4.58 13.11 -5.11
C PRO A 222 5.07 12.12 -6.18
N LEU A 223 5.04 12.50 -7.47
CA LEU A 223 5.59 11.66 -8.54
C LEU A 223 7.08 11.37 -8.39
N ASP A 224 7.83 12.36 -7.89
CA ASP A 224 9.28 12.23 -7.70
C ASP A 224 9.64 11.63 -6.35
N ALA A 225 8.88 11.97 -5.29
CA ALA A 225 9.17 11.56 -3.93
C ALA A 225 8.98 10.05 -3.72
N ALA A 226 7.83 9.52 -4.14
CA ALA A 226 7.50 8.12 -3.91
C ALA A 226 8.36 7.15 -4.72
N LEU A 227 8.87 7.57 -5.87
CA LEU A 227 9.55 6.69 -6.83
C LEU A 227 11.03 7.04 -7.03
N GLY A 228 11.58 7.97 -6.27
CA GLY A 228 12.97 8.41 -6.43
C GLY A 228 13.27 9.00 -7.79
N GLY A 229 12.30 9.64 -8.41
CA GLY A 229 12.41 10.22 -9.75
C GLY A 229 12.26 9.20 -10.89
N ALA A 230 12.02 7.92 -10.61
CA ALA A 230 11.79 6.91 -11.62
C ALA A 230 10.29 6.83 -11.94
N SER A 231 9.96 7.23 -13.14
CA SER A 231 8.68 7.03 -13.85
C SER A 231 7.45 6.65 -13.01
N GLY A 232 6.73 7.61 -12.56
CA GLY A 232 5.32 7.82 -12.63
C GLY A 232 4.35 6.73 -12.20
N TYR A 233 4.69 5.81 -11.30
CA TYR A 233 3.70 4.90 -10.76
C TYR A 233 3.36 5.30 -9.33
N ILE A 234 2.31 6.08 -9.16
CA ILE A 234 1.61 6.25 -7.89
C ILE A 234 0.21 5.71 -8.10
N GLY A 235 -0.06 4.53 -7.54
CA GLY A 235 -1.36 3.90 -7.64
C GLY A 235 -1.82 3.68 -9.08
N ASP A 236 -3.10 3.46 -9.21
CA ASP A 236 -3.76 3.18 -10.48
C ASP A 236 -3.89 4.37 -11.41
N LEU A 237 -3.52 5.53 -10.93
CA LEU A 237 -3.49 6.76 -11.72
C LEU A 237 -2.22 6.87 -12.56
N SER A 238 -1.51 5.75 -12.76
CA SER A 238 -0.29 5.73 -13.57
C SER A 238 -0.58 6.13 -15.02
N CYS A 239 0.34 6.91 -15.60
CA CYS A 239 0.27 7.28 -17.02
C CYS A 239 0.50 6.10 -17.98
N ALA A 240 0.81 4.90 -17.48
CA ALA A 240 0.94 3.69 -18.29
C ALA A 240 -0.40 3.25 -18.90
N ASN A 241 -1.51 3.59 -18.26
CA ASN A 241 -2.84 3.46 -18.83
C ASN A 241 -3.24 4.79 -19.48
N ALA A 242 -2.69 5.09 -20.63
CA ALA A 242 -2.84 6.38 -21.34
C ALA A 242 -4.31 6.80 -21.63
N ALA A 243 -5.26 5.88 -21.52
CA ALA A 243 -6.69 6.20 -21.52
C ALA A 243 -7.16 6.80 -20.19
N ALA A 244 -6.39 6.67 -19.11
CA ALA A 244 -6.70 7.24 -17.81
C ALA A 244 -6.12 8.64 -17.71
N ASN A 245 -6.88 9.65 -18.11
CA ASN A 245 -6.50 11.05 -17.97
C ASN A 245 -6.30 11.51 -16.52
N TYR A 246 -6.40 10.60 -15.55
CA TYR A 246 -6.20 10.88 -14.13
C TYR A 246 -4.74 10.91 -13.69
N CYS A 247 -3.81 10.39 -14.48
CA CYS A 247 -2.40 10.30 -14.10
C CYS A 247 -1.77 11.68 -13.81
N THR A 248 -2.25 12.73 -14.48
CA THR A 248 -1.78 14.10 -14.27
C THR A 248 -2.25 14.72 -12.96
N LEU A 249 -3.22 14.08 -12.26
CA LEU A 249 -3.58 14.50 -10.90
C LEU A 249 -2.38 14.48 -9.96
N GLN A 250 -1.48 13.55 -10.18
CA GLN A 250 -0.30 13.35 -9.33
C GLN A 250 0.87 14.28 -9.70
N SER A 251 0.83 14.95 -10.85
CA SER A 251 1.76 16.02 -11.18
C SER A 251 1.49 17.27 -10.32
N ALA A 252 1.35 17.06 -9.02
CA ALA A 252 1.10 18.08 -8.02
C ALA A 252 2.40 18.50 -7.33
N SER A 253 2.44 19.71 -6.79
CA SER A 253 3.57 20.16 -5.98
C SER A 253 3.64 19.48 -4.64
N SER A 254 2.49 19.02 -4.11
CA SER A 254 2.42 18.18 -2.90
C SER A 254 1.15 17.35 -2.86
N LEU A 255 1.26 16.19 -2.18
CA LEU A 255 0.15 15.37 -1.73
C LEU A 255 0.17 15.37 -0.20
N LYS A 256 -0.98 15.61 0.41
CA LYS A 256 -1.18 15.50 1.86
C LYS A 256 -2.42 14.69 2.13
N ALA A 257 -2.31 13.67 2.97
CA ALA A 257 -3.44 12.87 3.40
C ALA A 257 -3.49 12.79 4.93
N TRP A 258 -4.69 12.74 5.48
CA TRP A 258 -4.92 12.38 6.86
C TRP A 258 -6.15 11.48 6.92
N GLY A 259 -6.21 10.64 7.91
CA GLY A 259 -7.32 9.72 8.08
C GLY A 259 -7.40 9.16 9.46
N ALA A 260 -8.55 8.57 9.74
CA ALA A 260 -8.81 7.78 10.94
C ALA A 260 -9.71 6.60 10.59
N GLY A 261 -9.53 5.52 11.31
CA GLY A 261 -10.32 4.32 11.12
C GLY A 261 -10.41 3.51 12.41
N GLY A 262 -11.28 2.52 12.37
CA GLY A 262 -11.42 1.59 13.47
C GLY A 262 -12.19 0.36 13.06
N SER A 263 -12.07 -0.67 13.86
CA SER A 263 -12.82 -1.91 13.71
C SER A 263 -13.31 -2.44 15.05
N VAL A 264 -14.35 -3.26 14.98
CA VAL A 264 -14.85 -4.01 16.11
C VAL A 264 -15.14 -5.44 15.71
N VAL A 265 -14.72 -6.39 16.53
CA VAL A 265 -15.00 -7.81 16.36
C VAL A 265 -16.18 -8.19 17.26
N ILE A 266 -17.25 -8.73 16.66
CA ILE A 266 -18.46 -9.15 17.34
C ILE A 266 -18.73 -10.59 16.93
N ASP A 267 -18.42 -11.55 17.80
CA ASP A 267 -18.48 -12.98 17.53
C ASP A 267 -17.72 -13.34 16.23
N LYS A 268 -18.43 -13.70 15.18
CA LYS A 268 -17.87 -14.08 13.87
C LYS A 268 -17.81 -12.92 12.88
N ALA A 269 -18.27 -11.74 13.25
CA ALA A 269 -18.29 -10.55 12.41
C ALA A 269 -17.18 -9.59 12.78
N THR A 270 -16.54 -9.00 11.78
CA THR A 270 -15.69 -7.82 11.93
C THR A 270 -16.30 -6.69 11.13
N LEU A 271 -16.55 -5.57 11.79
CA LEU A 271 -16.99 -4.33 11.15
C LEU A 271 -15.86 -3.31 11.21
N ALA A 272 -15.56 -2.68 10.11
CA ALA A 272 -14.54 -1.63 10.04
C ALA A 272 -15.08 -0.40 9.32
N LEU A 273 -14.59 0.75 9.74
CA LEU A 273 -14.84 2.05 9.12
C LEU A 273 -13.51 2.78 8.98
N VAL A 274 -13.27 3.36 7.82
CA VAL A 274 -12.13 4.25 7.60
C VAL A 274 -12.58 5.48 6.81
N TYR A 275 -12.05 6.63 7.21
CA TYR A 275 -12.21 7.89 6.50
C TYR A 275 -10.84 8.49 6.22
N THR A 276 -10.67 8.99 4.99
CA THR A 276 -9.46 9.69 4.56
C THR A 276 -9.81 11.00 3.85
N HIS A 277 -8.96 11.98 4.04
CA HIS A 277 -8.95 13.23 3.28
C HIS A 277 -7.60 13.41 2.61
N THR A 278 -7.56 13.42 1.28
CA THR A 278 -6.34 13.64 0.50
C THR A 278 -6.44 14.94 -0.28
N ARG A 279 -5.38 15.73 -0.26
CA ARG A 279 -5.29 16.98 -1.03
C ARG A 279 -4.03 17.00 -1.89
N LEU A 280 -4.23 17.23 -3.17
CA LEU A 280 -3.20 17.55 -4.15
C LEU A 280 -3.15 19.07 -4.35
N GLN A 281 -1.96 19.67 -4.28
CA GLN A 281 -1.77 21.09 -4.52
C GLN A 281 -1.12 21.31 -5.88
N ASN A 282 -1.61 22.30 -6.64
CA ASN A 282 -1.07 22.68 -7.95
C ASN A 282 -0.98 21.48 -8.92
N SER A 283 -2.02 20.64 -8.94
CA SER A 283 -2.10 19.54 -9.90
C SER A 283 -2.17 20.08 -11.32
N GLN A 284 -1.30 19.59 -12.20
CA GLN A 284 -1.24 19.98 -13.60
C GLN A 284 -2.40 19.43 -14.43
N TYR A 285 -3.21 18.54 -13.87
CA TYR A 285 -4.38 17.95 -14.53
C TYR A 285 -5.34 19.00 -15.11
N PHE A 286 -5.50 20.13 -14.39
CA PHE A 286 -6.33 21.27 -14.80
C PHE A 286 -5.50 22.49 -15.17
N ALA A 287 -4.24 22.32 -15.54
CA ALA A 287 -3.43 23.43 -16.01
C ALA A 287 -3.99 24.00 -17.32
N SER A 288 -4.02 25.30 -17.43
CA SER A 288 -4.46 26.02 -18.63
C SER A 288 -3.61 27.27 -18.83
N ALA A 289 -3.76 27.92 -19.97
CA ALA A 289 -3.08 29.21 -20.22
C ALA A 289 -3.43 30.30 -19.18
N ALA A 290 -4.65 30.23 -18.63
CA ALA A 290 -5.10 31.12 -17.55
C ALA A 290 -4.62 30.71 -16.16
N ASN A 291 -4.26 29.42 -15.98
CA ASN A 291 -3.77 28.85 -14.71
C ASN A 291 -2.62 27.87 -14.97
N PRO A 292 -1.45 28.37 -15.38
CA PRO A 292 -0.30 27.51 -15.71
C PRO A 292 0.28 26.79 -14.47
N GLY A 293 -0.02 27.26 -13.26
CA GLY A 293 0.39 26.62 -11.99
C GLY A 293 -0.46 25.41 -11.60
N GLY A 294 -1.47 25.06 -12.39
CA GLY A 294 -2.41 23.99 -12.07
C GLY A 294 -3.41 24.37 -10.97
N THR A 295 -4.17 23.41 -10.47
CA THR A 295 -5.19 23.64 -9.45
C THR A 295 -5.14 22.61 -8.34
N GLY A 296 -5.77 22.93 -7.21
CA GLY A 296 -5.91 21.98 -6.11
C GLY A 296 -7.03 20.99 -6.37
N VAL A 297 -6.82 19.73 -5.96
CA VAL A 297 -7.87 18.69 -5.97
C VAL A 297 -7.88 18.03 -4.59
N SER A 298 -9.06 17.82 -4.03
CA SER A 298 -9.23 17.10 -2.77
C SER A 298 -10.15 15.90 -2.95
N PHE A 299 -9.91 14.87 -2.15
CA PHE A 299 -10.68 13.63 -2.11
C PHE A 299 -11.08 13.36 -0.67
N ASP A 300 -12.38 13.21 -0.46
CA ASP A 300 -12.96 12.75 0.80
C ASP A 300 -13.48 11.33 0.57
N ILE A 301 -12.90 10.34 1.25
CA ILE A 301 -13.22 8.94 1.06
C ILE A 301 -13.68 8.34 2.38
N ALA A 302 -14.80 7.64 2.36
CA ALA A 302 -15.30 6.88 3.49
C ALA A 302 -15.61 5.45 3.05
N GLU A 303 -15.11 4.47 3.78
CA GLU A 303 -15.39 3.06 3.55
C GLU A 303 -15.99 2.42 4.80
N LEU A 304 -17.10 1.72 4.61
CA LEU A 304 -17.68 0.78 5.57
C LEU A 304 -17.43 -0.64 5.07
N ASN A 305 -16.80 -1.46 5.89
CA ASN A 305 -16.36 -2.81 5.56
C ASN A 305 -16.91 -3.80 6.61
N ALA A 306 -17.43 -4.93 6.15
CA ALA A 306 -17.96 -5.99 6.97
C ALA A 306 -17.46 -7.35 6.49
N VAL A 307 -16.96 -8.16 7.41
CA VAL A 307 -16.48 -9.53 7.17
C VAL A 307 -17.19 -10.46 8.12
N TYR A 308 -17.73 -11.58 7.63
CA TYR A 308 -18.39 -12.60 8.42
C TYR A 308 -17.79 -13.99 8.16
N ASN A 309 -17.32 -14.64 9.21
CA ASN A 309 -16.73 -15.98 9.16
C ASN A 309 -17.80 -17.03 9.47
N PHE A 310 -18.43 -17.62 8.45
CA PHE A 310 -19.41 -18.71 8.63
C PHE A 310 -18.78 -19.91 9.32
N THR A 311 -17.59 -20.29 8.84
CA THR A 311 -16.73 -21.32 9.40
C THR A 311 -15.29 -20.82 9.39
N PRO A 312 -14.33 -21.50 10.05
CA PRO A 312 -12.91 -21.16 9.93
C PRO A 312 -12.36 -21.17 8.49
N ALA A 313 -13.05 -21.90 7.59
CA ALA A 313 -12.64 -22.02 6.19
C ALA A 313 -13.42 -21.09 5.25
N TRP A 314 -14.61 -20.62 5.61
CA TRP A 314 -15.48 -19.87 4.71
C TRP A 314 -15.84 -18.49 5.25
N THR A 315 -15.48 -17.47 4.49
CA THR A 315 -15.71 -16.06 4.78
C THR A 315 -16.57 -15.42 3.70
N LEU A 316 -17.51 -14.58 4.10
CA LEU A 316 -18.27 -13.68 3.24
C LEU A 316 -17.99 -12.24 3.67
N ALA A 317 -17.88 -11.33 2.71
CA ALA A 317 -17.55 -9.94 3.01
C ALA A 317 -18.26 -8.96 2.05
N ALA A 318 -18.52 -7.75 2.56
CA ALA A 318 -19.09 -6.66 1.79
C ALA A 318 -18.48 -5.33 2.23
N ALA A 319 -18.28 -4.42 1.28
CA ALA A 319 -17.87 -3.06 1.58
C ALA A 319 -18.62 -2.05 0.70
N TYR A 320 -18.81 -0.85 1.23
CA TYR A 320 -19.28 0.31 0.49
C TYR A 320 -18.27 1.43 0.64
N ILE A 321 -17.83 1.96 -0.49
CA ILE A 321 -16.87 3.06 -0.58
C ILE A 321 -17.55 4.26 -1.23
N PHE A 322 -17.54 5.38 -0.54
CA PHE A 322 -17.94 6.68 -1.06
C PHE A 322 -16.71 7.56 -1.22
N ASN A 323 -16.52 8.12 -2.41
CA ASN A 323 -15.46 9.07 -2.69
C ASN A 323 -16.06 10.33 -3.31
N ASN A 324 -15.71 11.50 -2.75
CA ASN A 324 -16.06 12.82 -3.29
C ASN A 324 -14.77 13.55 -3.68
N ALA A 325 -14.51 13.62 -4.97
CA ALA A 325 -13.40 14.36 -5.55
C ALA A 325 -13.84 15.78 -5.89
N LYS A 326 -13.14 16.80 -5.38
CA LYS A 326 -13.47 18.21 -5.54
C LYS A 326 -12.28 18.99 -6.10
N VAL A 327 -12.51 19.65 -7.22
CA VAL A 327 -11.57 20.62 -7.83
C VAL A 327 -11.73 21.98 -7.16
N SER A 328 -10.65 22.64 -6.77
CA SER A 328 -10.70 23.97 -6.16
C SER A 328 -11.30 25.01 -7.10
N GLY A 329 -12.34 25.67 -6.66
CA GLY A 329 -13.07 26.64 -7.48
C GLY A 329 -13.94 26.04 -8.59
N GLY A 330 -14.05 24.71 -8.64
CA GLY A 330 -14.77 23.97 -9.67
C GLY A 330 -15.83 23.03 -9.10
N SER A 331 -16.11 22.03 -9.91
CA SER A 331 -17.13 21.01 -9.67
C SER A 331 -16.63 19.85 -8.83
N SER A 332 -17.55 18.97 -8.41
CA SER A 332 -17.26 17.73 -7.72
C SER A 332 -17.71 16.53 -8.53
N THR A 333 -16.96 15.45 -8.40
CA THR A 333 -17.31 14.12 -8.91
C THR A 333 -17.40 13.17 -7.74
N ARG A 334 -18.43 12.35 -7.71
CA ARG A 334 -18.67 11.35 -6.66
C ARG A 334 -18.58 9.98 -7.26
N PHE A 335 -17.90 9.07 -6.55
CA PHE A 335 -17.83 7.66 -6.90
C PHE A 335 -18.46 6.85 -5.76
N HIS A 336 -19.37 5.96 -6.13
CA HIS A 336 -20.00 4.99 -5.25
C HIS A 336 -19.53 3.62 -5.68
N GLN A 337 -18.88 2.89 -4.80
CA GLN A 337 -18.37 1.55 -5.08
C GLN A 337 -18.91 0.56 -4.06
N ILE A 338 -19.35 -0.59 -4.55
CA ILE A 338 -19.76 -1.74 -3.73
C ILE A 338 -18.82 -2.89 -4.07
N ASN A 339 -18.22 -3.46 -3.05
CA ASN A 339 -17.40 -4.67 -3.13
C ASN A 339 -18.14 -5.80 -2.41
N LEU A 340 -18.24 -6.95 -3.05
CA LEU A 340 -18.77 -8.20 -2.47
C LEU A 340 -17.75 -9.30 -2.68
N GLY A 341 -17.42 -10.06 -1.66
CA GLY A 341 -16.39 -11.07 -1.74
C GLY A 341 -16.67 -12.31 -0.91
N THR A 342 -16.12 -13.44 -1.35
CA THR A 342 -16.09 -14.68 -0.59
C THR A 342 -14.72 -15.32 -0.74
N ASN A 343 -14.26 -15.95 0.33
CA ASN A 343 -13.01 -16.68 0.38
C ASN A 343 -13.23 -18.04 1.04
N TYR A 344 -12.72 -19.09 0.40
CA TYR A 344 -12.78 -20.46 0.90
C TYR A 344 -11.37 -21.04 1.04
N ALA A 345 -10.92 -21.23 2.28
CA ALA A 345 -9.63 -21.81 2.60
C ALA A 345 -9.66 -23.34 2.39
N LEU A 346 -8.94 -23.82 1.39
CA LEU A 346 -8.70 -25.25 1.16
C LEU A 346 -7.70 -25.80 2.16
N SER A 347 -6.78 -24.96 2.62
CA SER A 347 -5.79 -25.24 3.65
C SER A 347 -5.34 -23.94 4.32
N LYS A 348 -4.41 -24.02 5.30
CA LYS A 348 -3.78 -22.82 5.89
C LYS A 348 -3.02 -21.96 4.87
N ARG A 349 -2.63 -22.53 3.73
CA ARG A 349 -1.82 -21.85 2.70
C ARG A 349 -2.57 -21.59 1.39
N THR A 350 -3.62 -22.34 1.11
CA THR A 350 -4.33 -22.29 -0.19
C THR A 350 -5.78 -21.87 0.01
N ALA A 351 -6.21 -20.88 -0.75
CA ALA A 351 -7.59 -20.40 -0.73
C ALA A 351 -8.11 -20.12 -2.16
N LEU A 352 -9.40 -20.39 -2.34
CA LEU A 352 -10.19 -19.93 -3.49
C LEU A 352 -10.91 -18.64 -3.11
N TYR A 353 -11.04 -17.73 -4.04
CA TYR A 353 -11.78 -16.49 -3.81
C TYR A 353 -12.64 -16.11 -5.01
N MET A 354 -13.70 -15.37 -4.74
CA MET A 354 -14.49 -14.67 -5.74
C MET A 354 -14.85 -13.29 -5.23
N VAL A 355 -14.68 -12.26 -6.07
CA VAL A 355 -14.99 -10.87 -5.74
C VAL A 355 -15.73 -10.22 -6.89
N ALA A 356 -16.78 -9.45 -6.57
CA ALA A 356 -17.51 -8.60 -7.49
C ALA A 356 -17.41 -7.14 -7.00
N ILE A 357 -17.12 -6.23 -7.93
CA ILE A 357 -16.95 -4.80 -7.67
C ILE A 357 -17.83 -4.05 -8.66
N ALA A 358 -18.72 -3.22 -8.16
CA ALA A 358 -19.56 -2.33 -8.96
C ALA A 358 -19.29 -0.88 -8.57
N GLN A 359 -18.97 -0.05 -9.55
CA GLN A 359 -18.73 1.38 -9.34
C GLN A 359 -19.65 2.22 -10.22
N LYS A 360 -20.18 3.31 -9.64
CA LYS A 360 -20.93 4.35 -10.33
C LYS A 360 -20.34 5.71 -10.00
N SER A 361 -20.11 6.53 -11.02
CA SER A 361 -19.73 7.93 -10.88
C SER A 361 -20.90 8.88 -11.16
N SER A 362 -20.84 10.09 -10.60
CA SER A 362 -21.83 11.15 -10.80
C SER A 362 -21.20 12.52 -10.54
N GLY A 363 -21.86 13.59 -11.00
CA GLY A 363 -21.38 14.97 -10.83
C GLY A 363 -20.83 15.56 -12.13
N ALA A 364 -20.00 16.59 -12.06
CA ALA A 364 -19.59 17.37 -13.22
C ALA A 364 -18.36 16.84 -13.98
N GLY A 365 -17.88 15.67 -13.60
CA GLY A 365 -16.78 15.00 -14.30
C GLY A 365 -15.39 15.43 -13.85
N LEU A 366 -14.67 14.48 -13.27
CA LEU A 366 -13.21 14.57 -13.04
C LEU A 366 -12.45 14.07 -14.27
N GLY A 367 -13.06 13.17 -15.07
CA GLY A 367 -12.46 12.64 -16.29
C GLY A 367 -12.55 13.64 -17.45
N VAL A 368 -11.68 13.44 -18.44
CA VAL A 368 -11.70 14.19 -19.71
C VAL A 368 -11.84 13.18 -20.85
N ASP A 369 -12.82 13.38 -21.71
CA ASP A 369 -12.96 12.60 -22.93
C ASP A 369 -11.79 12.92 -23.89
N PRO A 370 -10.97 11.95 -24.24
CA PRO A 370 -9.78 12.17 -25.07
C PRO A 370 -10.12 12.64 -26.49
N ALA A 371 -11.32 12.35 -27.01
CA ALA A 371 -11.74 12.73 -28.35
C ALA A 371 -12.29 14.16 -28.42
N THR A 372 -13.00 14.60 -27.38
CA THR A 372 -13.70 15.89 -27.37
C THR A 372 -13.07 16.92 -26.44
N GLY A 373 -12.19 16.50 -25.52
CA GLY A 373 -11.66 17.35 -24.44
C GLY A 373 -12.71 17.78 -23.40
N SER A 374 -13.92 17.24 -23.49
CA SER A 374 -15.01 17.58 -22.55
C SER A 374 -14.89 16.83 -21.24
N ASN A 375 -15.32 17.45 -20.14
CA ASN A 375 -15.40 16.77 -18.85
C ASN A 375 -16.46 15.67 -18.89
N VAL A 376 -16.10 14.48 -18.38
CA VAL A 376 -16.95 13.30 -18.36
C VAL A 376 -16.93 12.61 -17.00
N ASN A 377 -18.03 11.96 -16.67
CA ASN A 377 -18.18 11.15 -15.47
C ASN A 377 -17.93 9.68 -15.80
N TYR A 378 -16.69 9.32 -16.02
CA TYR A 378 -16.35 7.91 -16.22
C TYR A 378 -16.12 7.22 -14.89
N ALA A 379 -16.69 6.03 -14.72
CA ALA A 379 -16.32 5.16 -13.63
C ALA A 379 -14.90 4.64 -13.84
N GLN A 380 -14.20 4.40 -12.76
CA GLN A 380 -12.86 3.81 -12.78
C GLN A 380 -12.70 2.88 -11.58
N ILE A 381 -12.89 1.60 -11.81
CA ILE A 381 -12.46 0.58 -10.86
C ILE A 381 -10.93 0.56 -10.88
N PRO A 382 -10.26 0.68 -9.73
CA PRO A 382 -8.81 0.63 -9.61
C PRO A 382 -8.17 -0.53 -10.39
N ASN A 383 -6.97 -0.30 -10.95
CA ASN A 383 -6.22 -1.27 -11.77
C ASN A 383 -6.90 -1.77 -13.05
N LEU A 384 -8.07 -1.23 -13.42
CA LEU A 384 -8.71 -1.50 -14.71
C LEU A 384 -8.61 -0.29 -15.64
N VAL A 385 -8.75 -0.54 -16.93
CA VAL A 385 -8.96 0.53 -17.92
C VAL A 385 -10.25 1.27 -17.54
N ASN A 386 -10.25 2.60 -17.62
CA ASN A 386 -11.42 3.42 -17.34
C ASN A 386 -12.65 2.94 -18.10
N SER A 387 -13.80 3.09 -17.48
CA SER A 387 -15.08 2.95 -18.20
C SER A 387 -15.23 4.07 -19.24
N ASN A 388 -15.98 3.80 -20.29
CA ASN A 388 -16.48 4.85 -21.19
C ASN A 388 -17.87 5.37 -20.77
N SER A 389 -18.32 5.04 -19.57
CA SER A 389 -19.60 5.46 -19.00
C SER A 389 -19.49 5.74 -17.50
N ASP A 390 -20.59 6.17 -16.90
CA ASP A 390 -20.68 6.40 -15.46
C ASP A 390 -20.69 5.11 -14.61
N ARG A 391 -20.58 3.92 -15.24
CA ARG A 391 -20.67 2.63 -14.56
C ARG A 391 -19.61 1.67 -15.03
N GLN A 392 -19.11 0.88 -14.08
CA GLN A 392 -18.21 -0.24 -14.36
C GLN A 392 -18.51 -1.38 -13.39
N LEU A 393 -18.44 -2.61 -13.90
CA LEU A 393 -18.53 -3.84 -13.11
C LEU A 393 -17.29 -4.67 -13.37
N ALA A 394 -16.72 -5.24 -12.33
CA ALA A 394 -15.70 -6.27 -12.42
C ALA A 394 -16.11 -7.48 -11.57
N VAL A 395 -15.89 -8.69 -12.10
CA VAL A 395 -16.07 -9.95 -11.37
C VAL A 395 -14.80 -10.76 -11.56
N MET A 396 -14.25 -11.26 -10.48
CA MET A 396 -13.04 -12.06 -10.52
C MET A 396 -13.14 -13.29 -9.63
N ALA A 397 -12.49 -14.36 -10.07
CA ALA A 397 -12.35 -15.58 -9.30
C ALA A 397 -10.94 -16.14 -9.49
N GLY A 398 -10.34 -16.64 -8.42
CA GLY A 398 -8.96 -17.09 -8.47
C GLY A 398 -8.56 -18.00 -7.32
N VAL A 399 -7.29 -18.35 -7.34
CA VAL A 399 -6.61 -19.16 -6.34
C VAL A 399 -5.38 -18.43 -5.82
N ARG A 400 -5.19 -18.48 -4.51
CA ARG A 400 -4.00 -17.95 -3.83
C ARG A 400 -3.31 -19.08 -3.08
N VAL A 401 -1.99 -19.13 -3.20
CA VAL A 401 -1.11 -20.06 -2.47
C VAL A 401 -0.02 -19.28 -1.76
N ASN A 402 0.10 -19.44 -0.44
CA ASN A 402 1.19 -18.87 0.35
C ASN A 402 2.25 -19.95 0.60
N PHE A 403 3.53 -19.59 0.67
CA PHE A 403 4.63 -20.52 0.97
C PHE A 403 5.66 -19.92 1.92
#